data_55945ce6179d591f198e8ee90debcb86
#
_entry.id   55945ce6179d591f198e8ee90debcb86
#
_cell.length_a   1.000
_cell.length_b   1.000
_cell.length_c   1.000
_cell.angle_alpha   90.00
_cell.angle_beta   90.00
_cell.angle_gamma   90.00
#
_symmetry.space_group_name_H-M   'P 1'
#
loop_
_entity.id
_entity.type
_entity.pdbx_description
1 polymer ?
#
loop_
_entity_poly.entity_id
_entity_poly.type
_entity_poly.pdbx_seq_one_letter_code
_entity_poly.pdbx_strand_id
1 'polypeptide(L)'
;MSTRAHALGLLAAGLALPACSTYHDAVAVGSKNFTEALLLGELYAQLIEDNNHPVRRRLDLGGTDIAMAALRRGEIDLYPEYTGTALLVVLKAQPQGDAVQTFDYVKSEYERLYAATWLDPAPMNNTQALATTRAIAARFGLRTLSDVARKAPQLRLGAVPEFVKRSDGLPGLQRVYGGFNFQKISLVDFGLKYKALLDGDVDIVVAFGTDGAIVADNLVVMIDDRHLFPPYQVAPVVRLDALKARPELADILNRAAPLLTDTTMRTLNNEIDGPQKREPADVARDFIKAHGLVSL
;
A
#
# COMPACT_ATOMS: atom_id res chain seq x y z
N MET A 1 20.06 -49.01 71.92
CA MET A 1 20.62 -49.04 70.58
C MET A 1 19.78 -48.04 69.75
N SER A 2 20.33 -46.81 69.48
CA SER A 2 19.64 -45.66 68.92
C SER A 2 20.12 -45.54 67.47
N THR A 3 19.21 -45.58 66.52
CA THR A 3 19.46 -45.30 65.08
C THR A 3 18.94 -43.94 64.74
N ARG A 4 19.86 -42.99 64.49
CA ARG A 4 19.59 -41.67 63.96
C ARG A 4 19.39 -41.77 62.47
N ALA A 5 18.22 -41.36 61.99
CA ALA A 5 17.93 -41.09 60.55
C ALA A 5 18.35 -39.66 60.19
N HIS A 6 19.25 -39.53 59.20
CA HIS A 6 19.62 -38.24 58.59
C HIS A 6 18.68 -37.97 57.43
N ALA A 7 17.92 -36.87 57.53
CA ALA A 7 17.13 -36.37 56.43
C ALA A 7 18.03 -35.45 55.58
N LEU A 8 18.29 -35.85 54.30
CA LEU A 8 18.90 -34.98 53.31
C LEU A 8 17.81 -34.11 52.66
N GLY A 9 17.88 -32.79 52.94
CA GLY A 9 17.05 -31.83 52.25
C GLY A 9 17.67 -31.51 50.88
N LEU A 10 16.96 -31.86 49.78
CA LEU A 10 17.28 -31.37 48.44
C LEU A 10 16.76 -29.95 48.26
N LEU A 11 17.67 -28.97 48.20
CA LEU A 11 17.38 -27.63 47.66
C LEU A 11 17.29 -27.72 46.15
N ALA A 12 16.07 -27.63 45.61
CA ALA A 12 15.86 -27.39 44.18
C ALA A 12 16.10 -25.92 43.86
N ALA A 13 17.27 -25.57 43.33
CA ALA A 13 17.55 -24.28 42.77
C ALA A 13 16.81 -24.16 41.42
N GLY A 14 15.69 -23.46 41.41
CA GLY A 14 14.97 -23.10 40.20
C GLY A 14 15.80 -22.12 39.35
N LEU A 15 16.42 -22.63 38.29
CA LEU A 15 16.99 -21.80 37.23
C LEU A 15 15.83 -21.09 36.52
N ALA A 16 15.56 -19.86 36.87
CA ALA A 16 14.75 -18.94 36.06
C ALA A 16 15.54 -18.66 34.78
N LEU A 17 15.19 -19.36 33.69
CA LEU A 17 15.66 -19.02 32.35
C LEU A 17 15.10 -17.62 32.03
N PRO A 18 15.95 -16.64 31.66
CA PRO A 18 15.43 -15.40 31.14
C PRO A 18 14.63 -15.74 29.88
N ALA A 19 13.35 -15.35 29.85
CA ALA A 19 12.57 -15.36 28.63
C ALA A 19 13.32 -14.43 27.67
N CYS A 20 14.13 -14.99 26.77
CA CYS A 20 14.68 -14.26 25.63
C CYS A 20 13.47 -13.76 24.84
N SER A 21 13.14 -12.51 25.03
CA SER A 21 12.39 -11.73 24.07
C SER A 21 13.23 -11.73 22.80
N THR A 22 12.95 -12.64 21.87
CA THR A 22 13.52 -12.62 20.52
C THR A 22 12.89 -11.47 19.75
N TYR A 23 13.16 -10.26 20.20
CA TYR A 23 12.97 -9.09 19.36
C TYR A 23 14.05 -9.19 18.29
N HIS A 24 13.66 -9.39 17.04
CA HIS A 24 14.61 -9.42 15.94
C HIS A 24 15.41 -8.12 15.94
N ASP A 25 16.74 -8.19 15.93
CA ASP A 25 17.60 -7.01 15.91
C ASP A 25 17.32 -6.09 14.70
N ALA A 26 16.71 -6.60 13.64
CA ALA A 26 16.38 -5.90 12.40
C ALA A 26 14.88 -5.58 12.28
N VAL A 27 14.56 -4.36 11.86
CA VAL A 27 13.19 -3.94 11.53
C VAL A 27 12.75 -4.60 10.22
N ALA A 28 11.65 -5.33 10.25
CA ALA A 28 11.11 -6.01 9.07
C ALA A 28 10.17 -5.08 8.29
N VAL A 29 10.61 -4.60 7.14
CA VAL A 29 9.82 -3.73 6.25
C VAL A 29 9.19 -4.56 5.14
N GLY A 30 7.85 -4.48 5.03
CA GLY A 30 7.08 -5.15 4.00
C GLY A 30 6.60 -4.23 2.88
N SER A 31 6.12 -4.82 1.80
CA SER A 31 5.34 -4.10 0.78
C SER A 31 4.32 -5.00 0.09
N LYS A 32 3.34 -4.37 -0.57
CA LYS A 32 2.49 -5.03 -1.56
C LYS A 32 3.24 -5.20 -2.90
N ASN A 33 2.63 -5.92 -3.85
CA ASN A 33 3.24 -6.38 -5.10
C ASN A 33 3.00 -5.44 -6.30
N PHE A 34 3.10 -4.14 -6.10
CA PHE A 34 3.02 -3.16 -7.19
C PHE A 34 4.05 -2.04 -6.99
N THR A 35 4.43 -1.40 -8.08
CA THR A 35 5.56 -0.48 -8.19
C THR A 35 5.65 0.54 -7.05
N GLU A 36 4.58 1.29 -6.80
CA GLU A 36 4.57 2.31 -5.76
C GLU A 36 4.77 1.73 -4.36
N ALA A 37 4.18 0.57 -4.07
CA ALA A 37 4.36 -0.08 -2.77
C ALA A 37 5.78 -0.62 -2.58
N LEU A 38 6.41 -1.11 -3.65
CA LEU A 38 7.82 -1.53 -3.65
C LEU A 38 8.74 -0.33 -3.41
N LEU A 39 8.51 0.76 -4.14
CA LEU A 39 9.26 2.01 -3.98
C LEU A 39 9.16 2.56 -2.56
N LEU A 40 7.94 2.65 -2.02
CA LEU A 40 7.72 3.14 -0.65
C LEU A 40 8.30 2.19 0.40
N GLY A 41 8.23 0.89 0.17
CA GLY A 41 8.89 -0.11 1.02
C GLY A 41 10.41 0.07 1.05
N GLU A 42 11.04 0.29 -0.12
CA GLU A 42 12.47 0.60 -0.22
C GLU A 42 12.81 1.95 0.43
N LEU A 43 11.99 2.98 0.21
CA LEU A 43 12.16 4.28 0.85
C LEU A 43 12.18 4.16 2.38
N TYR A 44 11.21 3.46 2.96
CA TYR A 44 11.15 3.26 4.41
C TYR A 44 12.33 2.42 4.92
N ALA A 45 12.69 1.35 4.21
CA ALA A 45 13.81 0.51 4.56
C ALA A 45 15.12 1.32 4.60
N GLN A 46 15.38 2.12 3.58
CA GLN A 46 16.61 2.91 3.46
C GLN A 46 16.65 4.06 4.48
N LEU A 47 15.52 4.72 4.77
CA LEU A 47 15.45 5.73 5.83
C LEU A 47 15.81 5.14 7.20
N ILE A 48 15.34 3.94 7.49
CA ILE A 48 15.64 3.23 8.74
C ILE A 48 17.14 2.85 8.79
N GLU A 49 17.70 2.33 7.68
CA GLU A 49 19.12 1.98 7.58
C GLU A 49 20.03 3.20 7.72
N ASP A 50 19.69 4.32 7.09
CA ASP A 50 20.45 5.57 7.17
C ASP A 50 20.45 6.17 8.60
N ASN A 51 19.52 5.73 9.47
CA ASN A 51 19.48 6.07 10.89
C ASN A 51 20.06 4.94 11.79
N ASN A 52 20.94 4.10 11.23
CA ASN A 52 21.69 3.05 11.94
C ASN A 52 20.83 1.93 12.55
N HIS A 53 19.65 1.67 12.00
CA HIS A 53 18.87 0.51 12.38
C HIS A 53 18.96 -0.57 11.30
N PRO A 54 19.31 -1.82 11.66
CA PRO A 54 19.32 -2.92 10.69
C PRO A 54 17.91 -3.20 10.18
N VAL A 55 17.78 -3.48 8.88
CA VAL A 55 16.51 -3.74 8.20
C VAL A 55 16.50 -5.11 7.55
N ARG A 56 15.34 -5.75 7.61
CA ARG A 56 15.03 -6.95 6.84
C ARG A 56 13.90 -6.64 5.87
N ARG A 57 14.20 -6.65 4.59
CA ARG A 57 13.20 -6.45 3.52
C ARG A 57 12.35 -7.68 3.33
N ARG A 58 11.04 -7.50 3.32
CA ARG A 58 9.99 -8.48 2.99
C ARG A 58 9.05 -7.87 1.96
N LEU A 59 9.62 -7.40 0.88
CA LEU A 59 8.89 -6.73 -0.19
C LEU A 59 8.17 -7.73 -1.10
N ASP A 60 7.26 -7.24 -1.95
CA ASP A 60 6.53 -8.06 -2.93
C ASP A 60 5.74 -9.23 -2.32
N LEU A 61 5.12 -8.99 -1.17
CA LEU A 61 4.38 -10.04 -0.45
C LEU A 61 3.10 -10.50 -1.17
N GLY A 62 2.53 -9.64 -2.00
CA GLY A 62 1.22 -9.84 -2.63
C GLY A 62 0.26 -8.70 -2.31
N GLY A 63 -1.05 -8.95 -2.41
CA GLY A 63 -2.08 -7.95 -2.16
C GLY A 63 -2.29 -7.60 -0.68
N THR A 64 -3.27 -6.73 -0.44
CA THR A 64 -3.60 -6.19 0.89
C THR A 64 -3.80 -7.27 1.96
N ASP A 65 -4.53 -8.35 1.63
CA ASP A 65 -4.81 -9.42 2.59
C ASP A 65 -3.54 -10.13 3.06
N ILE A 66 -2.57 -10.32 2.16
CA ILE A 66 -1.30 -11.00 2.45
C ILE A 66 -0.41 -10.08 3.30
N ALA A 67 -0.25 -8.82 2.91
CA ALA A 67 0.55 -7.84 3.65
C ALA A 67 0.00 -7.64 5.08
N MET A 68 -1.33 -7.48 5.21
CA MET A 68 -2.00 -7.34 6.51
C MET A 68 -1.85 -8.61 7.37
N ALA A 69 -1.93 -9.79 6.78
CA ALA A 69 -1.71 -11.04 7.50
C ALA A 69 -0.26 -11.16 7.99
N ALA A 70 0.73 -10.74 7.18
CA ALA A 70 2.14 -10.71 7.57
C ALA A 70 2.40 -9.74 8.74
N LEU A 71 1.78 -8.53 8.71
CA LEU A 71 1.86 -7.58 9.82
C LEU A 71 1.30 -8.17 11.11
N ARG A 72 0.11 -8.76 11.05
CA ARG A 72 -0.56 -9.35 12.22
C ARG A 72 0.19 -10.53 12.82
N ARG A 73 0.92 -11.32 12.00
CA ARG A 73 1.75 -12.43 12.47
C ARG A 73 3.15 -12.00 12.93
N GLY A 74 3.52 -10.71 12.78
CA GLY A 74 4.85 -10.22 13.12
C GLY A 74 5.94 -10.67 12.14
N GLU A 75 5.57 -11.07 10.93
CA GLU A 75 6.51 -11.39 9.85
C GLU A 75 7.13 -10.11 9.27
N ILE A 76 6.37 -9.00 9.33
CA ILE A 76 6.80 -7.63 9.07
C ILE A 76 6.41 -6.74 10.23
N ASP A 77 7.19 -5.68 10.48
CA ASP A 77 6.94 -4.67 11.52
C ASP A 77 6.18 -3.46 10.98
N LEU A 78 6.35 -3.16 9.69
CA LEU A 78 5.65 -2.07 9.01
C LEU A 78 5.55 -2.33 7.50
N TYR A 79 4.60 -1.63 6.87
CA TYR A 79 4.48 -1.53 5.42
C TYR A 79 3.69 -0.27 5.00
N PRO A 80 3.84 0.23 3.75
CA PRO A 80 3.01 1.30 3.24
C PRO A 80 1.58 0.82 2.97
N GLU A 81 0.58 1.47 3.56
CA GLU A 81 -0.84 1.18 3.34
C GLU A 81 -1.62 2.46 3.05
N TYR A 82 -2.78 2.32 2.40
CA TYR A 82 -3.60 3.43 1.92
C TYR A 82 -4.90 3.51 2.73
N THR A 83 -5.26 4.71 3.17
CA THR A 83 -6.42 4.93 4.06
C THR A 83 -7.72 4.37 3.50
N GLY A 84 -8.02 4.60 2.21
CA GLY A 84 -9.20 4.06 1.56
C GLY A 84 -9.20 2.53 1.45
N THR A 85 -8.04 1.91 1.21
CA THR A 85 -7.91 0.45 1.20
C THR A 85 -8.12 -0.13 2.60
N ALA A 86 -7.50 0.47 3.62
CA ALA A 86 -7.71 0.06 5.01
C ALA A 86 -9.19 0.14 5.41
N LEU A 87 -9.84 1.26 5.06
CA LEU A 87 -11.26 1.47 5.34
C LEU A 87 -12.16 0.42 4.69
N LEU A 88 -12.05 0.28 3.37
CA LEU A 88 -13.02 -0.48 2.58
C LEU A 88 -12.71 -1.98 2.49
N VAL A 89 -11.43 -2.37 2.48
CA VAL A 89 -11.01 -3.76 2.27
C VAL A 89 -10.70 -4.45 3.59
N VAL A 90 -9.92 -3.82 4.47
CA VAL A 90 -9.50 -4.44 5.73
C VAL A 90 -10.58 -4.32 6.80
N LEU A 91 -11.08 -3.10 7.05
CA LEU A 91 -12.09 -2.83 8.06
C LEU A 91 -13.52 -3.10 7.57
N LYS A 92 -13.73 -3.16 6.25
CA LYS A 92 -15.05 -3.33 5.60
C LYS A 92 -16.06 -2.28 6.08
N ALA A 93 -15.58 -1.08 6.36
CA ALA A 93 -16.37 0.05 6.84
C ALA A 93 -16.88 0.90 5.67
N GLN A 94 -17.86 1.76 5.96
CA GLN A 94 -18.36 2.75 5.01
C GLN A 94 -17.43 3.98 4.96
N PRO A 95 -17.44 4.78 3.87
CA PRO A 95 -16.70 6.04 3.81
C PRO A 95 -16.98 6.95 5.01
N GLN A 96 -15.94 7.58 5.55
CA GLN A 96 -15.96 8.34 6.80
C GLN A 96 -15.82 9.86 6.59
N GLY A 97 -16.29 10.38 5.48
CA GLY A 97 -16.19 11.81 5.18
C GLY A 97 -14.91 12.20 4.45
N ASP A 98 -14.20 13.23 4.94
CA ASP A 98 -12.98 13.74 4.29
C ASP A 98 -11.72 12.88 4.62
N ALA A 99 -10.56 13.35 4.13
CA ALA A 99 -9.30 12.63 4.30
C ALA A 99 -8.87 12.53 5.77
N VAL A 100 -9.10 13.59 6.56
CA VAL A 100 -8.72 13.63 7.98
C VAL A 100 -9.60 12.65 8.76
N GLN A 101 -10.91 12.72 8.58
CA GLN A 101 -11.86 11.82 9.24
C GLN A 101 -11.61 10.35 8.86
N THR A 102 -11.30 10.08 7.59
CA THR A 102 -10.94 8.73 7.13
C THR A 102 -9.66 8.24 7.80
N PHE A 103 -8.62 9.09 7.86
CA PHE A 103 -7.36 8.74 8.51
C PHE A 103 -7.53 8.46 10.01
N ASP A 104 -8.19 9.36 10.75
CA ASP A 104 -8.42 9.21 12.19
C ASP A 104 -9.20 7.93 12.51
N TYR A 105 -10.20 7.63 11.69
CA TYR A 105 -10.98 6.41 11.84
C TYR A 105 -10.13 5.14 11.61
N VAL A 106 -9.40 5.04 10.51
CA VAL A 106 -8.58 3.85 10.24
C VAL A 106 -7.47 3.68 11.25
N LYS A 107 -6.85 4.78 11.72
CA LYS A 107 -5.83 4.74 12.76
C LYS A 107 -6.39 4.17 14.06
N SER A 108 -7.49 4.72 14.56
CA SER A 108 -8.12 4.26 15.81
C SER A 108 -8.55 2.80 15.75
N GLU A 109 -9.11 2.35 14.60
CA GLU A 109 -9.54 0.97 14.45
C GLU A 109 -8.36 -0.01 14.31
N TYR A 110 -7.25 0.39 13.67
CA TYR A 110 -6.06 -0.45 13.60
C TYR A 110 -5.40 -0.62 14.97
N GLU A 111 -5.32 0.45 15.77
CA GLU A 111 -4.83 0.38 17.14
C GLU A 111 -5.69 -0.56 17.99
N ARG A 112 -7.00 -0.45 17.87
CA ARG A 112 -7.96 -1.26 18.63
C ARG A 112 -7.98 -2.74 18.23
N LEU A 113 -7.91 -3.04 16.91
CA LEU A 113 -8.14 -4.39 16.39
C LEU A 113 -6.86 -5.18 16.11
N TYR A 114 -5.77 -4.49 15.78
CA TYR A 114 -4.60 -5.13 15.21
C TYR A 114 -3.29 -4.85 15.93
N ALA A 115 -3.31 -4.07 17.03
CA ALA A 115 -2.10 -3.61 17.72
C ALA A 115 -1.08 -2.97 16.76
N ALA A 116 -1.57 -2.21 15.79
CA ALA A 116 -0.80 -1.46 14.81
C ALA A 116 -1.35 -0.03 14.72
N THR A 117 -0.48 0.93 14.43
CA THR A 117 -0.88 2.34 14.27
C THR A 117 -0.43 2.88 12.92
N TRP A 118 -1.00 4.01 12.52
CA TRP A 118 -0.67 4.75 11.32
C TRP A 118 0.20 5.95 11.70
N LEU A 119 1.33 6.12 11.00
CA LEU A 119 2.14 7.33 11.10
C LEU A 119 1.55 8.43 10.20
N ASP A 120 2.27 9.53 10.01
CA ASP A 120 1.75 10.69 9.28
C ASP A 120 1.40 10.34 7.82
N PRO A 121 0.19 10.73 7.37
CA PRO A 121 -0.24 10.48 6.01
C PRO A 121 0.44 11.44 5.02
N ALA A 122 0.84 10.91 3.88
CA ALA A 122 1.33 11.73 2.78
C ALA A 122 0.18 12.52 2.12
N PRO A 123 0.45 13.70 1.55
CA PRO A 123 -0.57 14.50 0.84
C PRO A 123 -1.06 13.86 -0.48
N MET A 124 -0.34 12.88 -1.03
CA MET A 124 -0.76 12.15 -2.23
C MET A 124 -2.08 11.41 -2.06
N ASN A 125 -2.81 11.24 -3.15
CA ASN A 125 -4.04 10.46 -3.20
C ASN A 125 -3.98 9.41 -4.33
N ASN A 126 -3.57 8.20 -3.99
CA ASN A 126 -3.53 7.08 -4.93
C ASN A 126 -4.92 6.45 -5.11
N THR A 127 -5.89 7.27 -5.54
CA THR A 127 -7.27 6.82 -5.73
C THR A 127 -7.37 5.80 -6.85
N GLN A 128 -8.32 4.89 -6.73
CA GLN A 128 -8.73 4.02 -7.84
C GLN A 128 -9.29 4.86 -8.99
N ALA A 129 -8.98 4.47 -10.22
CA ALA A 129 -9.47 5.13 -11.42
C ALA A 129 -9.62 4.14 -12.58
N LEU A 130 -10.21 4.58 -13.66
CA LEU A 130 -10.13 3.96 -14.97
C LEU A 130 -9.48 4.94 -15.93
N ALA A 131 -8.60 4.45 -16.80
CA ALA A 131 -7.92 5.27 -17.80
C ALA A 131 -8.01 4.65 -19.20
N THR A 132 -7.98 5.50 -20.20
CA THR A 132 -7.98 5.11 -21.60
C THR A 132 -7.17 6.07 -22.47
N THR A 133 -6.95 5.74 -23.74
CA THR A 133 -6.30 6.64 -24.69
C THR A 133 -7.22 7.77 -25.11
N ARG A 134 -6.65 8.92 -25.53
CA ARG A 134 -7.44 10.03 -26.08
C ARG A 134 -8.30 9.61 -27.28
N ALA A 135 -7.80 8.72 -28.13
CA ALA A 135 -8.53 8.21 -29.29
C ALA A 135 -9.80 7.45 -28.89
N ILE A 136 -9.67 6.54 -27.91
CA ILE A 136 -10.82 5.76 -27.40
C ILE A 136 -11.79 6.65 -26.63
N ALA A 137 -11.27 7.56 -25.78
CA ALA A 137 -12.10 8.53 -25.08
C ALA A 137 -12.95 9.37 -26.04
N ALA A 138 -12.35 9.89 -27.11
CA ALA A 138 -13.06 10.64 -28.15
C ALA A 138 -14.07 9.78 -28.91
N ARG A 139 -13.68 8.56 -29.33
CA ARG A 139 -14.53 7.63 -30.09
C ARG A 139 -15.81 7.28 -29.36
N PHE A 140 -15.74 7.04 -28.06
CA PHE A 140 -16.89 6.60 -27.23
C PHE A 140 -17.49 7.71 -26.40
N GLY A 141 -16.94 8.91 -26.42
CA GLY A 141 -17.40 10.07 -25.62
C GLY A 141 -17.21 9.86 -24.13
N LEU A 142 -16.05 9.31 -23.70
CA LEU A 142 -15.76 9.00 -22.31
C LEU A 142 -15.10 10.17 -21.59
N ARG A 143 -15.68 10.58 -20.46
CA ARG A 143 -15.12 11.59 -19.55
C ARG A 143 -15.27 11.18 -18.09
N THR A 144 -16.39 10.54 -17.75
CA THR A 144 -16.76 10.17 -16.39
C THR A 144 -16.97 8.66 -16.26
N LEU A 145 -16.97 8.16 -15.03
CA LEU A 145 -17.33 6.77 -14.76
C LEU A 145 -18.78 6.47 -15.17
N SER A 146 -19.69 7.47 -15.09
CA SER A 146 -21.05 7.33 -15.64
C SER A 146 -21.06 7.10 -17.17
N ASP A 147 -20.12 7.72 -17.91
CA ASP A 147 -20.00 7.49 -19.35
C ASP A 147 -19.52 6.05 -19.62
N VAL A 148 -18.52 5.59 -18.86
CA VAL A 148 -18.02 4.21 -18.98
C VAL A 148 -19.12 3.21 -18.66
N ALA A 149 -19.91 3.40 -17.59
CA ALA A 149 -21.02 2.52 -17.23
C ALA A 149 -22.00 2.30 -18.40
N ARG A 150 -22.33 3.38 -19.13
CA ARG A 150 -23.23 3.31 -20.31
C ARG A 150 -22.57 2.61 -21.50
N LYS A 151 -21.26 2.75 -21.68
CA LYS A 151 -20.52 2.23 -22.83
C LYS A 151 -19.83 0.88 -22.60
N ALA A 152 -19.83 0.39 -21.35
CA ALA A 152 -19.15 -0.84 -20.96
C ALA A 152 -19.45 -2.06 -21.87
N PRO A 153 -20.70 -2.27 -22.36
CA PRO A 153 -20.97 -3.41 -23.26
C PRO A 153 -20.22 -3.35 -24.61
N GLN A 154 -19.62 -2.21 -24.95
CA GLN A 154 -18.83 -2.01 -26.17
C GLN A 154 -17.33 -1.92 -25.88
N LEU A 155 -16.91 -2.02 -24.62
CA LEU A 155 -15.52 -1.80 -24.18
C LEU A 155 -14.93 -3.07 -23.59
N ARG A 156 -13.64 -3.30 -23.87
CA ARG A 156 -12.82 -4.35 -23.25
C ARG A 156 -12.03 -3.73 -22.09
N LEU A 157 -12.19 -4.30 -20.88
CA LEU A 157 -11.49 -3.86 -19.67
C LEU A 157 -10.22 -4.69 -19.46
N GLY A 158 -9.08 -4.02 -19.24
CA GLY A 158 -7.89 -4.59 -18.61
C GLY A 158 -7.90 -4.33 -17.11
N ALA A 159 -7.95 -5.38 -16.31
CA ALA A 159 -8.05 -5.26 -14.86
C ALA A 159 -7.07 -6.17 -14.13
N VAL A 160 -6.57 -5.71 -12.99
CA VAL A 160 -5.84 -6.57 -12.07
C VAL A 160 -6.81 -7.48 -11.31
N PRO A 161 -6.40 -8.72 -10.94
CA PRO A 161 -7.31 -9.70 -10.33
C PRO A 161 -8.03 -9.19 -9.06
N GLU A 162 -7.36 -8.36 -8.25
CA GLU A 162 -7.96 -7.77 -7.04
C GLU A 162 -9.12 -6.84 -7.36
N PHE A 163 -9.00 -5.98 -8.38
CA PHE A 163 -10.02 -5.01 -8.75
C PHE A 163 -11.37 -5.66 -9.05
N VAL A 164 -11.35 -6.85 -9.64
CA VAL A 164 -12.57 -7.58 -10.00
C VAL A 164 -13.32 -8.10 -8.76
N LYS A 165 -12.63 -8.22 -7.62
CA LYS A 165 -13.18 -8.79 -6.38
C LYS A 165 -13.41 -7.76 -5.27
N ARG A 166 -12.67 -6.65 -5.27
CA ARG A 166 -12.72 -5.63 -4.21
C ARG A 166 -14.06 -4.91 -4.18
N SER A 167 -14.53 -4.57 -2.99
CA SER A 167 -15.78 -3.82 -2.78
C SER A 167 -15.75 -2.40 -3.38
N ASP A 168 -14.56 -1.81 -3.50
CA ASP A 168 -14.26 -0.54 -4.14
C ASP A 168 -13.73 -0.67 -5.59
N GLY A 169 -13.70 -1.86 -6.13
CA GLY A 169 -13.36 -2.15 -7.52
C GLY A 169 -14.61 -2.30 -8.41
N LEU A 170 -14.60 -3.32 -9.30
CA LEU A 170 -15.72 -3.58 -10.20
C LEU A 170 -17.08 -3.76 -9.48
N PRO A 171 -17.18 -4.51 -8.37
CA PRO A 171 -18.43 -4.59 -7.61
C PRO A 171 -18.92 -3.24 -7.09
N GLY A 172 -18.01 -2.36 -6.67
CA GLY A 172 -18.34 -1.00 -6.25
C GLY A 172 -18.87 -0.14 -7.39
N LEU A 173 -18.20 -0.18 -8.53
CA LEU A 173 -18.64 0.51 -9.75
C LEU A 173 -20.03 0.06 -10.18
N GLN A 174 -20.29 -1.25 -10.20
CA GLN A 174 -21.61 -1.80 -10.54
C GLN A 174 -22.70 -1.37 -9.56
N ARG A 175 -22.40 -1.33 -8.27
CA ARG A 175 -23.35 -0.92 -7.23
C ARG A 175 -23.71 0.56 -7.32
N VAL A 176 -22.72 1.45 -7.49
CA VAL A 176 -22.90 2.91 -7.43
C VAL A 176 -23.37 3.48 -8.76
N TYR A 177 -22.78 3.01 -9.85
CA TYR A 177 -23.05 3.54 -11.19
C TYR A 177 -24.11 2.74 -11.97
N GLY A 178 -24.34 1.47 -11.58
CA GLY A 178 -25.00 0.49 -12.43
C GLY A 178 -24.13 0.16 -13.67
N GLY A 179 -24.57 -0.72 -14.52
CA GLY A 179 -23.82 -1.06 -15.73
C GLY A 179 -22.47 -1.73 -15.46
N PHE A 180 -21.40 -1.25 -16.07
CA PHE A 180 -20.05 -1.84 -16.02
C PHE A 180 -20.01 -3.33 -16.45
N ASN A 181 -20.96 -3.72 -17.32
CA ASN A 181 -21.00 -5.04 -17.95
C ASN A 181 -20.13 -4.99 -19.20
N PHE A 182 -18.82 -5.07 -19.02
CA PHE A 182 -17.86 -4.98 -20.11
C PHE A 182 -18.04 -6.10 -21.15
N GLN A 183 -17.76 -5.79 -22.42
CA GLN A 183 -17.75 -6.78 -23.50
C GLN A 183 -16.79 -7.94 -23.16
N LYS A 184 -15.65 -7.61 -22.58
CA LYS A 184 -14.62 -8.57 -22.13
C LYS A 184 -13.87 -7.96 -20.96
N ILE A 185 -13.49 -8.80 -20.00
CA ILE A 185 -12.55 -8.46 -18.93
C ILE A 185 -11.31 -9.32 -19.12
N SER A 186 -10.16 -8.70 -19.37
CA SER A 186 -8.86 -9.36 -19.45
C SER A 186 -8.12 -9.12 -18.14
N LEU A 187 -7.75 -10.19 -17.45
CA LEU A 187 -6.90 -10.08 -16.27
C LEU A 187 -5.46 -9.86 -16.71
N VAL A 188 -4.86 -8.80 -16.19
CA VAL A 188 -3.49 -8.38 -16.51
C VAL A 188 -2.72 -8.07 -15.23
N ASP A 189 -1.41 -8.24 -15.26
CA ASP A 189 -0.55 -7.81 -14.16
C ASP A 189 -0.43 -6.29 -14.09
N PHE A 190 -0.10 -5.75 -12.91
CA PHE A 190 0.06 -4.32 -12.69
C PHE A 190 1.00 -3.66 -13.70
N GLY A 191 2.16 -4.26 -13.96
CA GLY A 191 3.16 -3.74 -14.90
C GLY A 191 2.79 -3.85 -16.38
N LEU A 192 1.77 -4.63 -16.75
CA LEU A 192 1.38 -4.89 -18.14
C LEU A 192 0.08 -4.18 -18.56
N LYS A 193 -0.66 -3.58 -17.63
CA LYS A 193 -2.00 -3.00 -17.91
C LYS A 193 -1.96 -1.89 -18.97
N TYR A 194 -0.97 -1.00 -18.89
CA TYR A 194 -0.84 0.10 -19.85
C TYR A 194 -0.32 -0.36 -21.22
N LYS A 195 0.58 -1.35 -21.23
CA LYS A 195 1.01 -1.97 -22.48
C LYS A 195 -0.18 -2.58 -23.21
N ALA A 196 -1.03 -3.36 -22.53
CA ALA A 196 -2.24 -3.93 -23.12
C ALA A 196 -3.21 -2.87 -23.67
N LEU A 197 -3.29 -1.68 -23.02
CA LEU A 197 -4.07 -0.55 -23.54
C LEU A 197 -3.47 0.05 -24.80
N LEU A 198 -2.15 0.30 -24.81
CA LEU A 198 -1.46 0.94 -25.92
C LEU A 198 -1.36 0.02 -27.16
N ASP A 199 -1.22 -1.28 -26.95
CA ASP A 199 -1.25 -2.30 -28.00
C ASP A 199 -2.67 -2.53 -28.58
N GLY A 200 -3.72 -1.98 -27.91
CA GLY A 200 -5.10 -2.13 -28.35
C GLY A 200 -5.73 -3.49 -28.00
N ASP A 201 -5.15 -4.25 -27.08
CA ASP A 201 -5.73 -5.50 -26.57
C ASP A 201 -6.96 -5.25 -25.72
N VAL A 202 -7.00 -4.10 -25.04
CA VAL A 202 -8.11 -3.60 -24.24
C VAL A 202 -8.40 -2.13 -24.57
N ASP A 203 -9.60 -1.65 -24.23
CA ASP A 203 -10.03 -0.29 -24.56
C ASP A 203 -9.94 0.65 -23.36
N ILE A 204 -9.98 0.12 -22.16
CA ILE A 204 -9.88 0.85 -20.91
C ILE A 204 -9.19 -0.02 -19.86
N VAL A 205 -8.41 0.58 -18.98
CA VAL A 205 -7.68 -0.13 -17.92
C VAL A 205 -7.98 0.43 -16.55
N VAL A 206 -7.82 -0.41 -15.54
CA VAL A 206 -7.71 0.06 -14.16
C VAL A 206 -6.44 0.89 -14.02
N ALA A 207 -6.57 2.06 -13.42
CA ALA A 207 -5.50 3.01 -13.15
C ALA A 207 -5.53 3.45 -11.68
N PHE A 208 -4.46 4.09 -11.27
CA PHE A 208 -4.34 4.71 -9.96
C PHE A 208 -3.91 6.16 -10.09
N GLY A 209 -4.35 7.02 -9.16
CA GLY A 209 -4.14 8.47 -9.23
C GLY A 209 -2.68 8.90 -9.37
N THR A 210 -1.74 8.07 -8.93
CA THR A 210 -0.29 8.31 -8.94
C THR A 210 0.47 7.51 -10.01
N ASP A 211 -0.24 6.79 -10.89
CA ASP A 211 0.42 6.05 -11.98
C ASP A 211 1.16 6.99 -12.95
N GLY A 212 2.46 6.76 -13.14
CA GLY A 212 3.31 7.58 -14.03
C GLY A 212 2.89 7.55 -15.50
N ALA A 213 2.37 6.44 -15.97
CA ALA A 213 1.87 6.25 -17.35
C ALA A 213 0.75 7.25 -17.73
N ILE A 214 -0.01 7.76 -16.76
CA ILE A 214 -1.07 8.76 -17.03
C ILE A 214 -0.47 9.97 -17.75
N VAL A 215 0.66 10.47 -17.29
CA VAL A 215 1.35 11.62 -17.88
C VAL A 215 2.22 11.18 -19.06
N ALA A 216 3.01 10.11 -18.89
CA ALA A 216 3.94 9.62 -19.91
C ALA A 216 3.24 9.26 -21.22
N ASP A 217 2.09 8.59 -21.15
CA ASP A 217 1.32 8.12 -22.32
C ASP A 217 0.12 9.02 -22.66
N ASN A 218 0.03 10.19 -22.00
CA ASN A 218 -1.02 11.17 -22.26
C ASN A 218 -2.44 10.56 -22.19
N LEU A 219 -2.71 9.79 -21.16
CA LEU A 219 -3.96 9.08 -20.97
C LEU A 219 -5.08 9.99 -20.44
N VAL A 220 -6.31 9.57 -20.66
CA VAL A 220 -7.52 10.21 -20.11
C VAL A 220 -8.00 9.39 -18.92
N VAL A 221 -7.97 10.00 -17.73
CA VAL A 221 -8.51 9.38 -16.50
C VAL A 221 -9.99 9.75 -16.38
N MET A 222 -10.82 8.76 -16.07
CA MET A 222 -12.27 8.96 -15.89
C MET A 222 -12.55 9.64 -14.55
N ILE A 223 -13.41 10.68 -14.58
CA ILE A 223 -13.84 11.40 -13.39
C ILE A 223 -14.84 10.54 -12.62
N ASP A 224 -14.63 10.38 -11.32
CA ASP A 224 -15.57 9.74 -10.39
C ASP A 224 -16.70 10.73 -10.03
N ASP A 225 -17.70 10.85 -10.92
CA ASP A 225 -18.80 11.80 -10.84
C ASP A 225 -19.89 11.43 -9.81
N ARG A 226 -19.76 10.28 -9.13
CA ARG A 226 -20.65 9.86 -8.03
C ARG A 226 -19.92 9.60 -6.71
N HIS A 227 -18.64 9.99 -6.64
CA HIS A 227 -17.82 9.92 -5.42
C HIS A 227 -17.82 8.52 -4.77
N LEU A 228 -17.59 7.48 -5.58
CA LEU A 228 -17.44 6.12 -5.10
C LEU A 228 -16.18 5.95 -4.23
N PHE A 229 -15.08 6.60 -4.65
CA PHE A 229 -13.78 6.38 -4.05
C PHE A 229 -13.52 7.35 -2.90
N PRO A 230 -13.23 6.83 -1.69
CA PRO A 230 -12.73 7.68 -0.60
C PRO A 230 -11.29 8.16 -0.88
N PRO A 231 -10.72 9.02 -0.05
CA PRO A 231 -9.30 9.34 -0.11
C PRO A 231 -8.41 8.12 0.14
N TYR A 232 -7.32 7.99 -0.65
CA TYR A 232 -6.32 6.93 -0.52
C TYR A 232 -4.94 7.53 -0.24
N GLN A 233 -4.81 8.24 0.88
CA GLN A 233 -3.53 8.74 1.34
C GLN A 233 -2.68 7.58 1.86
N VAL A 234 -1.39 7.54 1.50
CA VAL A 234 -0.47 6.53 2.00
C VAL A 234 0.15 6.96 3.32
N ALA A 235 0.34 6.01 4.22
CA ALA A 235 1.18 6.18 5.41
C ALA A 235 1.87 4.87 5.79
N PRO A 236 2.98 4.92 6.56
CA PRO A 236 3.51 3.73 7.19
C PRO A 236 2.52 3.19 8.23
N VAL A 237 2.10 1.95 8.09
CA VAL A 237 1.39 1.21 9.14
C VAL A 237 2.40 0.40 9.91
N VAL A 238 2.50 0.63 11.22
CA VAL A 238 3.55 0.09 12.08
C VAL A 238 2.94 -0.64 13.26
N ARG A 239 3.49 -1.79 13.63
CA ARG A 239 3.12 -2.53 14.84
C ARG A 239 3.45 -1.71 16.09
N LEU A 240 2.56 -1.71 17.08
CA LEU A 240 2.78 -0.97 18.31
C LEU A 240 3.97 -1.49 19.13
N ASP A 241 4.25 -2.79 19.10
CA ASP A 241 5.42 -3.34 19.78
C ASP A 241 6.75 -2.95 19.11
N ALA A 242 6.76 -2.80 17.78
CA ALA A 242 7.91 -2.28 17.05
C ALA A 242 8.21 -0.81 17.41
N LEU A 243 7.18 0.05 17.47
CA LEU A 243 7.31 1.43 17.91
C LEU A 243 7.69 1.54 19.41
N LYS A 244 7.17 0.64 20.24
CA LYS A 244 7.56 0.62 21.67
C LYS A 244 9.04 0.28 21.84
N ALA A 245 9.56 -0.61 21.01
CA ALA A 245 10.97 -1.01 21.05
C ALA A 245 11.91 0.06 20.43
N ARG A 246 11.42 0.78 19.44
CA ARG A 246 12.14 1.81 18.66
C ARG A 246 11.24 3.00 18.38
N PRO A 247 11.04 3.89 19.40
CA PRO A 247 10.14 5.05 19.27
C PRO A 247 10.54 6.02 18.17
N GLU A 248 11.84 6.10 17.87
CA GLU A 248 12.43 6.94 16.84
C GLU A 248 11.98 6.60 15.42
N LEU A 249 11.46 5.40 15.17
CA LEU A 249 10.94 5.01 13.85
C LEU A 249 9.84 5.96 13.35
N ALA A 250 9.03 6.52 14.26
CA ALA A 250 7.99 7.47 13.87
C ALA A 250 8.59 8.74 13.24
N ASP A 251 9.57 9.35 13.92
CA ASP A 251 10.22 10.57 13.44
C ASP A 251 11.00 10.31 12.15
N ILE A 252 11.70 9.18 12.06
CA ILE A 252 12.47 8.77 10.86
C ILE A 252 11.55 8.68 9.65
N LEU A 253 10.44 7.97 9.76
CA LEU A 253 9.53 7.70 8.64
C LEU A 253 8.68 8.91 8.26
N ASN A 254 8.23 9.70 9.25
CA ASN A 254 7.39 10.88 9.01
C ASN A 254 8.13 11.99 8.22
N ARG A 255 9.47 12.01 8.22
CA ARG A 255 10.25 12.98 7.43
C ARG A 255 9.96 12.92 5.93
N ALA A 256 9.62 11.74 5.40
CA ALA A 256 9.29 11.58 3.98
C ALA A 256 7.84 11.99 3.65
N ALA A 257 6.91 11.88 4.59
CA ALA A 257 5.47 12.04 4.33
C ALA A 257 5.12 13.34 3.58
N PRO A 258 5.54 14.55 4.01
CA PRO A 258 5.15 15.81 3.35
C PRO A 258 5.69 15.96 1.92
N LEU A 259 6.69 15.18 1.55
CA LEU A 259 7.34 15.23 0.24
C LEU A 259 6.67 14.33 -0.81
N LEU A 260 5.86 13.37 -0.35
CA LEU A 260 5.19 12.39 -1.21
C LEU A 260 3.86 12.97 -1.72
N THR A 261 3.95 13.91 -2.67
CA THR A 261 2.79 14.49 -3.37
C THR A 261 2.40 13.65 -4.58
N ASP A 262 1.21 13.87 -5.15
CA ASP A 262 0.79 13.21 -6.41
C ASP A 262 1.82 13.40 -7.52
N THR A 263 2.35 14.62 -7.68
CA THR A 263 3.36 14.91 -8.70
C THR A 263 4.66 14.16 -8.45
N THR A 264 5.13 14.16 -7.21
CA THR A 264 6.32 13.40 -6.80
C THR A 264 6.15 11.93 -7.13
N MET A 265 5.04 11.33 -6.70
CA MET A 265 4.82 9.89 -6.88
C MET A 265 4.65 9.51 -8.36
N ARG A 266 3.95 10.31 -9.16
CA ARG A 266 3.90 10.07 -10.62
C ARG A 266 5.28 10.09 -11.27
N THR A 267 6.14 11.02 -10.85
CA THR A 267 7.51 11.10 -11.37
C THR A 267 8.32 9.86 -10.99
N LEU A 268 8.33 9.50 -9.71
CA LEU A 268 9.08 8.35 -9.21
C LEU A 268 8.56 7.02 -9.79
N ASN A 269 7.24 6.84 -9.85
CA ASN A 269 6.64 5.66 -10.47
C ASN A 269 6.98 5.57 -11.97
N ASN A 270 7.04 6.70 -12.68
CA ASN A 270 7.43 6.73 -14.10
C ASN A 270 8.91 6.38 -14.32
N GLU A 271 9.80 6.65 -13.38
CA GLU A 271 11.19 6.22 -13.48
C GLU A 271 11.32 4.70 -13.45
N ILE A 272 10.41 4.01 -12.74
CA ILE A 272 10.40 2.56 -12.61
C ILE A 272 9.60 1.90 -13.74
N ASP A 273 8.36 2.34 -13.97
CA ASP A 273 7.44 1.72 -14.93
C ASP A 273 7.66 2.21 -16.36
N GLY A 274 8.20 3.42 -16.50
CA GLY A 274 8.46 4.07 -17.78
C GLY A 274 9.65 3.49 -18.55
N PRO A 275 10.14 4.20 -19.58
CA PRO A 275 11.23 3.71 -20.44
C PRO A 275 12.55 3.45 -19.73
N GLN A 276 12.81 4.13 -18.62
CA GLN A 276 14.06 4.04 -17.87
C GLN A 276 14.22 2.71 -17.14
N LYS A 277 13.11 2.09 -16.73
CA LYS A 277 13.07 0.78 -16.04
C LYS A 277 14.04 0.69 -14.86
N ARG A 278 14.10 1.76 -14.05
CA ARG A 278 14.97 1.81 -12.88
C ARG A 278 14.48 0.87 -11.78
N GLU A 279 15.40 0.40 -10.95
CA GLU A 279 15.04 -0.38 -9.76
C GLU A 279 14.43 0.52 -8.67
N PRO A 280 13.36 0.07 -7.97
CA PRO A 280 12.74 0.83 -6.89
C PRO A 280 13.73 1.30 -5.82
N ALA A 281 14.73 0.47 -5.49
CA ALA A 281 15.76 0.79 -4.51
C ALA A 281 16.63 1.98 -4.92
N ASP A 282 16.99 2.07 -6.21
CA ASP A 282 17.81 3.17 -6.73
C ASP A 282 17.00 4.48 -6.77
N VAL A 283 15.74 4.42 -7.17
CA VAL A 283 14.83 5.58 -7.19
C VAL A 283 14.62 6.10 -5.77
N ALA A 284 14.38 5.21 -4.81
CA ALA A 284 14.25 5.57 -3.39
C ALA A 284 15.53 6.24 -2.85
N ARG A 285 16.71 5.68 -3.18
CA ARG A 285 18.01 6.23 -2.76
C ARG A 285 18.25 7.63 -3.30
N ASP A 286 17.95 7.86 -4.57
CA ASP A 286 18.13 9.17 -5.18
C ASP A 286 17.16 10.20 -4.60
N PHE A 287 15.91 9.80 -4.33
CA PHE A 287 14.91 10.64 -3.66
C PHE A 287 15.38 11.05 -2.24
N ILE A 288 15.88 10.12 -1.44
CA ILE A 288 16.42 10.38 -0.09
C ILE A 288 17.56 11.40 -0.16
N LYS A 289 18.51 11.23 -1.09
CA LYS A 289 19.64 12.15 -1.27
C LYS A 289 19.21 13.54 -1.73
N ALA A 290 18.30 13.60 -2.72
CA ALA A 290 17.85 14.85 -3.30
C ALA A 290 17.13 15.75 -2.27
N HIS A 291 16.48 15.13 -1.26
CA HIS A 291 15.73 15.85 -0.23
C HIS A 291 16.45 15.95 1.12
N GLY A 292 17.73 15.53 1.19
CA GLY A 292 18.51 15.62 2.42
C GLY A 292 17.93 14.80 3.59
N LEU A 293 17.30 13.67 3.29
CA LEU A 293 16.69 12.80 4.31
C LEU A 293 17.68 11.85 4.97
N VAL A 294 18.93 11.79 4.49
CA VAL A 294 20.03 11.07 5.13
C VAL A 294 20.35 11.65 6.51
N SER A 295 20.73 10.80 7.47
CA SER A 295 21.33 11.27 8.72
C SER A 295 22.70 11.89 8.43
N LEU A 296 22.98 13.05 9.02
CA LEU A 296 24.30 13.68 9.00
C LEU A 296 25.26 12.89 9.88
#